data_27217bfc903ddcd4b780d544332aa9d3
#
_entry.id   27217bfc903ddcd4b780d544332aa9d3
#
_cell.length_a   1.000
_cell.length_b   1.000
_cell.length_c   1.000
_cell.angle_alpha   90.00
_cell.angle_beta   90.00
_cell.angle_gamma   90.00
#
_symmetry.space_group_name_H-M   'P 1'
#
loop_
_entity.id
_entity.type
_entity.pdbx_description
1 polymer ?
#
loop_
_entity_poly.entity_id
_entity_poly.type
_entity_poly.pdbx_seq_one_letter_code
_entity_poly.pdbx_strand_id
1 'polypeptide(L)'
;SMVCIYTVAESWLNDRSSNKNRGSVLSVYMVILYGAMGVGMFLLNFSSPQNFQPFILVSVITSAALIPILLTKKKPPTFKRIKAMTLKDLYEASPFGMVSSFFYGTIQAALFTLLAVYATSMNFTIFEISVVTFLLAVSGAVSQFPVGKISDMYDRRLVIVISTFGAAIFALIAILVSRQMYLPEGLATSKTWFYIFLILFSFCSLPMFSLILAHTNDYIPKEKFVAAGAGLQFVFGLGAMSGPFLCSIFMDMVGSNGFFLFLFFFHTIIGVFGIYRMKVRQTVDNPDSQFVAMPQTITPAGIELNPQTEPIQEPVSISEPIESVAEPDNENKN
;
A
#
# COMPACT_ATOMS: atom_id res chain seq x y z
N SER A 1 1.51 -12.30 -13.74
CA SER A 1 0.81 -11.18 -13.08
C SER A 1 1.78 -10.51 -12.10
N MET A 2 1.76 -9.18 -11.99
CA MET A 2 2.63 -8.41 -11.07
C MET A 2 2.50 -8.88 -9.62
N VAL A 3 1.30 -9.24 -9.18
CA VAL A 3 1.05 -9.77 -7.82
C VAL A 3 1.91 -11.01 -7.53
N CYS A 4 2.06 -11.93 -8.49
CA CYS A 4 2.90 -13.11 -8.31
C CYS A 4 4.37 -12.73 -8.10
N ILE A 5 4.86 -11.70 -8.83
CA ILE A 5 6.25 -11.21 -8.69
C ILE A 5 6.45 -10.65 -7.28
N TYR A 6 5.52 -9.80 -6.81
CA TYR A 6 5.58 -9.27 -5.44
C TYR A 6 5.53 -10.39 -4.39
N THR A 7 4.60 -11.34 -4.54
CA THR A 7 4.49 -12.48 -3.59
C THR A 7 5.80 -13.26 -3.50
N VAL A 8 6.43 -13.56 -4.63
CA VAL A 8 7.72 -14.29 -4.64
C VAL A 8 8.83 -13.46 -4.02
N ALA A 9 8.95 -12.17 -4.40
CA ALA A 9 9.97 -11.28 -3.87
C ALA A 9 9.83 -11.10 -2.34
N GLU A 10 8.62 -10.84 -1.86
CA GLU A 10 8.33 -10.66 -0.44
C GLU A 10 8.51 -11.96 0.35
N SER A 11 8.14 -13.13 -0.23
CA SER A 11 8.43 -14.42 0.39
C SER A 11 9.92 -14.66 0.56
N TRP A 12 10.73 -14.28 -0.45
CA TRP A 12 12.20 -14.38 -0.37
C TRP A 12 12.78 -13.44 0.68
N LEU A 13 12.28 -12.21 0.76
CA LEU A 13 12.70 -11.25 1.78
C LEU A 13 12.34 -11.76 3.18
N ASN A 14 11.14 -12.32 3.35
CA ASN A 14 10.69 -12.88 4.61
C ASN A 14 11.54 -14.08 5.06
N ASP A 15 11.78 -15.03 4.17
CA ASP A 15 12.59 -16.23 4.44
C ASP A 15 14.06 -15.91 4.80
N ARG A 16 14.57 -14.75 4.38
CA ARG A 16 15.93 -14.27 4.66
C ARG A 16 16.01 -13.25 5.80
N SER A 17 14.88 -12.81 6.30
CA SER A 17 14.82 -11.87 7.41
C SER A 17 14.84 -12.60 8.75
N SER A 18 15.65 -12.11 9.68
CA SER A 18 15.55 -12.49 11.08
C SER A 18 14.58 -11.57 11.82
N ASN A 19 14.07 -11.99 12.96
CA ASN A 19 13.20 -11.16 13.80
C ASN A 19 13.82 -9.79 14.15
N LYS A 20 15.15 -9.72 14.17
CA LYS A 20 15.91 -8.50 14.51
C LYS A 20 15.96 -7.50 13.35
N ASN A 21 15.95 -7.96 12.08
CA ASN A 21 16.19 -7.09 10.91
C ASN A 21 14.96 -6.91 10.00
N ARG A 22 13.81 -7.54 10.29
CA ARG A 22 12.56 -7.43 9.50
C ARG A 22 12.17 -5.99 9.19
N GLY A 23 12.15 -5.12 10.20
CA GLY A 23 11.78 -3.72 10.03
C GLY A 23 12.72 -2.97 9.08
N SER A 24 14.04 -3.23 9.17
CA SER A 24 15.02 -2.63 8.25
C SER A 24 14.85 -3.14 6.81
N VAL A 25 14.60 -4.44 6.64
CA VAL A 25 14.35 -5.03 5.32
C VAL A 25 13.09 -4.44 4.70
N LEU A 26 12.01 -4.31 5.47
CA LEU A 26 10.76 -3.69 5.02
C LEU A 26 10.99 -2.22 4.63
N SER A 27 11.73 -1.45 5.43
CA SER A 27 12.03 -0.05 5.13
C SER A 27 12.81 0.11 3.83
N VAL A 28 13.84 -0.72 3.60
CA VAL A 28 14.61 -0.72 2.34
C VAL A 28 13.72 -1.10 1.16
N TYR A 29 12.87 -2.11 1.33
CA TYR A 29 11.89 -2.53 0.32
C TYR A 29 10.96 -1.38 -0.06
N MET A 30 10.43 -0.64 0.92
CA MET A 30 9.59 0.53 0.70
C MET A 30 10.31 1.63 -0.09
N VAL A 31 11.55 1.96 0.27
CA VAL A 31 12.35 2.97 -0.42
C VAL A 31 12.59 2.58 -1.88
N ILE A 32 12.93 1.32 -2.13
CA ILE A 32 13.11 0.81 -3.50
C ILE A 32 11.80 0.88 -4.29
N LEU A 33 10.69 0.45 -3.71
CA LEU A 33 9.39 0.40 -4.37
C LEU A 33 8.89 1.79 -4.75
N TYR A 34 8.85 2.73 -3.79
CA TYR A 34 8.41 4.11 -4.07
C TYR A 34 9.41 4.87 -4.93
N GLY A 35 10.72 4.65 -4.73
CA GLY A 35 11.76 5.24 -5.57
C GLY A 35 11.67 4.78 -7.01
N ALA A 36 11.52 3.48 -7.24
CA ALA A 36 11.35 2.92 -8.59
C ALA A 36 10.05 3.40 -9.25
N MET A 37 8.96 3.50 -8.49
CA MET A 37 7.69 4.02 -8.98
C MET A 37 7.81 5.49 -9.41
N GLY A 38 8.44 6.34 -8.58
CA GLY A 38 8.62 7.75 -8.91
C GLY A 38 9.55 7.97 -10.09
N VAL A 39 10.73 7.32 -10.09
CA VAL A 39 11.74 7.46 -11.17
C VAL A 39 11.26 6.81 -12.47
N GLY A 40 10.54 5.69 -12.38
CA GLY A 40 10.05 4.94 -13.53
C GLY A 40 9.19 5.79 -14.48
N MET A 41 8.43 6.75 -13.96
CA MET A 41 7.60 7.63 -14.77
C MET A 41 8.42 8.56 -15.69
N PHE A 42 9.66 8.90 -15.32
CA PHE A 42 10.52 9.70 -16.18
C PHE A 42 11.03 8.94 -17.41
N LEU A 43 10.96 7.60 -17.39
CA LEU A 43 11.31 6.80 -18.56
C LEU A 43 10.38 7.06 -19.76
N LEU A 44 9.16 7.55 -19.53
CA LEU A 44 8.23 7.97 -20.59
C LEU A 44 8.73 9.16 -21.40
N ASN A 45 9.73 9.92 -20.90
CA ASN A 45 10.30 11.06 -21.60
C ASN A 45 11.39 10.66 -22.62
N PHE A 46 11.85 9.40 -22.62
CA PHE A 46 12.84 8.93 -23.59
C PHE A 46 12.25 8.71 -25.00
N SER A 47 10.94 8.46 -25.09
CA SER A 47 10.26 8.27 -26.37
C SER A 47 8.77 8.55 -26.22
N SER A 48 8.11 8.90 -27.33
CA SER A 48 6.67 9.09 -27.33
C SER A 48 5.94 7.80 -26.90
N PRO A 49 4.95 7.89 -25.98
CA PRO A 49 4.14 6.74 -25.56
C PRO A 49 3.37 6.05 -26.70
N GLN A 50 3.23 6.74 -27.85
CA GLN A 50 2.59 6.18 -29.05
C GLN A 50 3.52 5.27 -29.85
N ASN A 51 4.81 5.28 -29.57
CA ASN A 51 5.82 4.45 -30.21
C ASN A 51 6.06 3.16 -29.46
N PHE A 52 6.77 2.21 -30.08
CA PHE A 52 7.08 0.90 -29.49
C PHE A 52 8.27 0.93 -28.52
N GLN A 53 9.13 1.96 -28.57
CA GLN A 53 10.36 2.04 -27.78
C GLN A 53 10.12 1.95 -26.24
N PRO A 54 9.12 2.63 -25.63
CA PRO A 54 8.86 2.47 -24.21
C PRO A 54 8.53 1.03 -23.80
N PHE A 55 7.81 0.30 -24.66
CA PHE A 55 7.46 -1.11 -24.41
C PHE A 55 8.67 -2.03 -24.49
N ILE A 56 9.59 -1.78 -25.44
CA ILE A 56 10.87 -2.49 -25.52
C ILE A 56 11.69 -2.20 -24.26
N LEU A 57 11.79 -0.94 -23.83
CA LEU A 57 12.54 -0.55 -22.64
C LEU A 57 12.04 -1.29 -21.40
N VAL A 58 10.72 -1.34 -21.19
CA VAL A 58 10.12 -2.10 -20.09
C VAL A 58 10.46 -3.58 -20.18
N SER A 59 10.39 -4.19 -21.38
CA SER A 59 10.72 -5.59 -21.58
C SER A 59 12.19 -5.88 -21.30
N VAL A 60 13.11 -5.02 -21.73
CA VAL A 60 14.55 -5.15 -21.46
C VAL A 60 14.82 -5.03 -19.95
N ILE A 61 14.27 -4.03 -19.27
CA ILE A 61 14.48 -3.84 -17.83
C ILE A 61 13.93 -5.03 -17.05
N THR A 62 12.73 -5.51 -17.40
CA THR A 62 12.10 -6.67 -16.74
C THR A 62 12.93 -7.95 -16.97
N SER A 63 13.44 -8.16 -18.19
CA SER A 63 14.29 -9.30 -18.50
C SER A 63 15.65 -9.21 -17.79
N ALA A 64 16.24 -8.02 -17.73
CA ALA A 64 17.50 -7.78 -17.00
C ALA A 64 17.33 -8.04 -15.49
N ALA A 65 16.17 -7.71 -14.92
CA ALA A 65 15.88 -7.99 -13.51
C ALA A 65 15.85 -9.49 -13.16
N LEU A 66 15.65 -10.38 -14.15
CA LEU A 66 15.73 -11.83 -13.94
C LEU A 66 17.16 -12.34 -13.80
N ILE A 67 18.15 -11.64 -14.36
CA ILE A 67 19.55 -12.10 -14.38
C ILE A 67 20.09 -12.38 -12.96
N PRO A 68 20.01 -11.46 -11.98
CA PRO A 68 20.51 -11.72 -10.63
C PRO A 68 19.73 -12.85 -9.93
N ILE A 69 18.45 -13.02 -10.25
CA ILE A 69 17.63 -14.11 -9.70
C ILE A 69 18.09 -15.45 -10.23
N LEU A 70 18.31 -15.57 -11.54
CA LEU A 70 18.76 -16.80 -12.19
C LEU A 70 20.20 -17.19 -11.80
N LEU A 71 21.05 -16.21 -11.49
CA LEU A 71 22.42 -16.46 -11.00
C LEU A 71 22.46 -16.89 -9.54
N THR A 72 21.35 -16.77 -8.82
CA THR A 72 21.28 -17.12 -7.39
C THR A 72 21.12 -18.64 -7.22
N LYS A 73 22.10 -19.29 -6.57
CA LYS A 73 22.07 -20.73 -6.25
C LYS A 73 21.30 -21.08 -4.96
N LYS A 74 20.47 -20.17 -4.46
CA LYS A 74 19.78 -20.36 -3.18
C LYS A 74 18.45 -21.10 -3.37
N LYS A 75 18.07 -21.89 -2.37
CA LYS A 75 16.80 -22.64 -2.38
C LYS A 75 15.60 -21.67 -2.46
N PRO A 76 14.50 -22.05 -3.14
CA PRO A 76 13.28 -21.25 -3.18
C PRO A 76 12.70 -21.07 -1.77
N PRO A 77 11.93 -19.98 -1.53
CA PRO A 77 11.32 -19.73 -0.24
C PRO A 77 10.28 -20.80 0.10
N THR A 78 10.13 -21.09 1.38
CA THR A 78 9.10 -22.00 1.89
C THR A 78 7.83 -21.23 2.21
N PHE A 79 6.71 -21.62 1.61
CA PHE A 79 5.41 -21.01 1.88
C PHE A 79 4.79 -21.65 3.14
N LYS A 80 4.58 -20.83 4.16
CA LYS A 80 3.83 -21.25 5.35
C LYS A 80 2.33 -21.13 5.09
N ARG A 81 1.54 -22.04 5.64
CA ARG A 81 0.08 -21.91 5.62
C ARG A 81 -0.33 -20.86 6.65
N ILE A 82 -0.93 -19.77 6.16
CA ILE A 82 -1.50 -18.72 7.01
C ILE A 82 -2.83 -19.26 7.57
N LYS A 83 -3.05 -19.08 8.88
CA LYS A 83 -4.38 -19.35 9.48
C LYS A 83 -5.39 -18.40 8.84
N ALA A 84 -6.34 -18.93 8.10
CA ALA A 84 -7.36 -18.14 7.43
C ALA A 84 -8.23 -17.38 8.44
N MET A 85 -8.57 -16.14 8.11
CA MET A 85 -9.57 -15.34 8.80
C MET A 85 -10.71 -15.08 7.81
N THR A 86 -11.96 -15.31 8.23
CA THR A 86 -13.10 -15.04 7.34
C THR A 86 -13.35 -13.54 7.25
N LEU A 87 -13.96 -13.08 6.14
CA LEU A 87 -14.35 -11.68 6.01
C LEU A 87 -15.35 -11.25 7.08
N LYS A 88 -16.18 -12.19 7.56
CA LYS A 88 -17.11 -11.95 8.65
C LYS A 88 -16.36 -11.67 9.96
N ASP A 89 -15.38 -12.50 10.31
CA ASP A 89 -14.57 -12.31 11.52
C ASP A 89 -13.79 -10.99 11.46
N LEU A 90 -13.27 -10.63 10.26
CA LEU A 90 -12.58 -9.36 10.03
C LEU A 90 -13.53 -8.17 10.23
N TYR A 91 -14.75 -8.24 9.69
CA TYR A 91 -15.76 -7.20 9.87
C TYR A 91 -16.19 -7.06 11.34
N GLU A 92 -16.40 -8.17 12.05
CA GLU A 92 -16.75 -8.15 13.48
C GLU A 92 -15.61 -7.57 14.33
N ALA A 93 -14.36 -7.87 14.00
CA ALA A 93 -13.19 -7.34 14.68
C ALA A 93 -13.00 -5.83 14.39
N SER A 94 -12.98 -5.42 13.13
CA SER A 94 -12.72 -4.03 12.72
C SER A 94 -13.61 -3.59 11.55
N PRO A 95 -14.89 -3.25 11.82
CA PRO A 95 -15.79 -2.74 10.77
C PRO A 95 -15.25 -1.48 10.09
N PHE A 96 -14.63 -0.58 10.88
CA PHE A 96 -14.03 0.65 10.35
C PHE A 96 -12.85 0.34 9.43
N GLY A 97 -11.96 -0.57 9.82
CA GLY A 97 -10.82 -0.99 8.99
C GLY A 97 -11.29 -1.59 7.66
N MET A 98 -12.27 -2.52 7.71
CA MET A 98 -12.75 -3.19 6.51
C MET A 98 -13.43 -2.24 5.51
N VAL A 99 -14.36 -1.40 5.99
CA VAL A 99 -15.08 -0.43 5.13
C VAL A 99 -14.12 0.63 4.58
N SER A 100 -13.21 1.13 5.42
CA SER A 100 -12.20 2.10 4.98
C SER A 100 -11.26 1.49 3.95
N SER A 101 -10.87 0.22 4.08
CA SER A 101 -10.03 -0.49 3.09
C SER A 101 -10.72 -0.56 1.73
N PHE A 102 -12.02 -0.87 1.68
CA PHE A 102 -12.79 -0.89 0.43
C PHE A 102 -12.78 0.46 -0.27
N PHE A 103 -13.22 1.52 0.42
CA PHE A 103 -13.28 2.85 -0.19
C PHE A 103 -11.91 3.41 -0.50
N TYR A 104 -10.90 3.08 0.32
CA TYR A 104 -9.53 3.49 0.02
C TYR A 104 -8.97 2.78 -1.22
N GLY A 105 -9.29 1.50 -1.43
CA GLY A 105 -8.99 0.79 -2.67
C GLY A 105 -9.63 1.46 -3.89
N THR A 106 -10.90 1.88 -3.76
CA THR A 106 -11.63 2.63 -4.79
C THR A 106 -10.92 3.95 -5.14
N ILE A 107 -10.50 4.72 -4.13
CA ILE A 107 -9.75 5.97 -4.31
C ILE A 107 -8.41 5.72 -5.00
N GLN A 108 -7.66 4.77 -4.49
CA GLN A 108 -6.28 4.53 -4.86
C GLN A 108 -6.15 4.04 -6.31
N ALA A 109 -7.01 3.11 -6.73
CA ALA A 109 -7.02 2.65 -8.11
C ALA A 109 -7.38 3.77 -9.09
N ALA A 110 -8.38 4.60 -8.77
CA ALA A 110 -8.72 5.76 -9.57
C ALA A 110 -7.56 6.77 -9.63
N LEU A 111 -6.93 7.06 -8.50
CA LEU A 111 -5.81 8.01 -8.39
C LEU A 111 -4.65 7.59 -9.31
N PHE A 112 -4.18 6.35 -9.22
CA PHE A 112 -3.03 5.90 -10.02
C PHE A 112 -3.35 5.63 -11.49
N THR A 113 -4.61 5.32 -11.81
CA THR A 113 -5.01 5.03 -13.20
C THR A 113 -5.39 6.29 -13.96
N LEU A 114 -6.14 7.21 -13.34
CA LEU A 114 -6.74 8.33 -14.04
C LEU A 114 -6.03 9.69 -13.81
N LEU A 115 -5.03 9.75 -12.92
CA LEU A 115 -4.26 10.99 -12.72
C LEU A 115 -3.57 11.46 -14.01
N ALA A 116 -2.98 10.55 -14.78
CA ALA A 116 -2.35 10.88 -16.06
C ALA A 116 -3.39 11.33 -17.10
N VAL A 117 -4.57 10.71 -17.13
CA VAL A 117 -5.69 11.10 -18.01
C VAL A 117 -6.17 12.51 -17.63
N TYR A 118 -6.35 12.78 -16.34
CA TYR A 118 -6.69 14.10 -15.83
C TYR A 118 -5.63 15.14 -16.24
N ALA A 119 -4.35 14.87 -15.99
CA ALA A 119 -3.27 15.78 -16.32
C ALA A 119 -3.18 16.06 -17.83
N THR A 120 -3.38 15.03 -18.67
CA THR A 120 -3.45 15.19 -20.13
C THR A 120 -4.61 16.10 -20.54
N SER A 121 -5.79 15.92 -19.93
CA SER A 121 -6.96 16.78 -20.22
C SER A 121 -6.78 18.24 -19.79
N MET A 122 -5.82 18.49 -18.87
CA MET A 122 -5.42 19.81 -18.41
C MET A 122 -4.21 20.38 -19.20
N ASN A 123 -3.87 19.76 -20.35
CA ASN A 123 -2.75 20.15 -21.22
C ASN A 123 -1.38 20.11 -20.52
N PHE A 124 -1.16 19.17 -19.61
CA PHE A 124 0.15 18.88 -19.06
C PHE A 124 0.99 18.12 -20.09
N THR A 125 2.27 18.50 -20.21
CA THR A 125 3.24 17.76 -21.02
C THR A 125 3.60 16.42 -20.37
N ILE A 126 4.18 15.49 -21.12
CA ILE A 126 4.64 14.19 -20.62
C ILE A 126 5.60 14.38 -19.43
N PHE A 127 6.50 15.35 -19.52
CA PHE A 127 7.41 15.68 -18.43
C PHE A 127 6.66 16.15 -17.18
N GLU A 128 5.69 17.05 -17.31
CA GLU A 128 4.88 17.52 -16.20
C GLU A 128 4.05 16.39 -15.56
N ILE A 129 3.54 15.45 -16.36
CA ILE A 129 2.84 14.25 -15.87
C ILE A 129 3.79 13.37 -15.05
N SER A 130 5.04 13.20 -15.51
CA SER A 130 6.07 12.48 -14.77
C SER A 130 6.39 13.18 -13.44
N VAL A 131 6.49 14.51 -13.43
CA VAL A 131 6.69 15.31 -12.21
C VAL A 131 5.51 15.14 -11.24
N VAL A 132 4.26 15.23 -11.72
CA VAL A 132 3.05 15.04 -10.93
C VAL A 132 3.08 13.68 -10.22
N THR A 133 3.37 12.62 -10.95
CA THR A 133 3.39 11.26 -10.39
C THR A 133 4.57 11.05 -9.44
N PHE A 134 5.72 11.63 -9.75
CA PHE A 134 6.89 11.61 -8.86
C PHE A 134 6.60 12.32 -7.53
N LEU A 135 6.05 13.53 -7.57
CA LEU A 135 5.68 14.30 -6.38
C LEU A 135 4.64 13.55 -5.53
N LEU A 136 3.67 12.91 -6.17
CA LEU A 136 2.69 12.07 -5.48
C LEU A 136 3.40 10.94 -4.73
N ALA A 137 4.27 10.17 -5.39
CA ALA A 137 4.97 9.03 -4.80
C ALA A 137 5.89 9.44 -3.65
N VAL A 138 6.71 10.48 -3.86
CA VAL A 138 7.67 10.98 -2.85
C VAL A 138 6.94 11.55 -1.63
N SER A 139 5.91 12.39 -1.85
CA SER A 139 5.11 12.93 -0.76
C SER A 139 4.45 11.82 0.07
N GLY A 140 3.89 10.81 -0.59
CA GLY A 140 3.31 9.65 0.08
C GLY A 140 4.33 8.83 0.88
N ALA A 141 5.53 8.62 0.33
CA ALA A 141 6.61 7.94 1.04
C ALA A 141 7.07 8.72 2.28
N VAL A 142 7.29 10.02 2.13
CA VAL A 142 7.72 10.91 3.23
C VAL A 142 6.66 11.01 4.33
N SER A 143 5.38 11.05 3.96
CA SER A 143 4.26 11.19 4.91
C SER A 143 4.11 9.98 5.85
N GLN A 144 4.59 8.79 5.47
CA GLN A 144 4.51 7.58 6.30
C GLN A 144 5.14 7.80 7.69
N PHE A 145 6.27 8.52 7.76
CA PHE A 145 6.97 8.72 9.03
C PHE A 145 6.22 9.65 10.00
N PRO A 146 5.88 10.91 9.64
CA PRO A 146 5.21 11.80 10.57
C PRO A 146 3.78 11.34 10.89
N VAL A 147 3.05 10.85 9.91
CA VAL A 147 1.68 10.37 10.12
C VAL A 147 1.68 9.10 10.97
N GLY A 148 2.64 8.19 10.76
CA GLY A 148 2.82 7.01 11.58
C GLY A 148 3.10 7.38 13.04
N LYS A 149 4.07 8.28 13.28
CA LYS A 149 4.39 8.74 14.64
C LYS A 149 3.20 9.40 15.32
N ILE A 150 2.43 10.22 14.61
CA ILE A 150 1.21 10.84 15.17
C ILE A 150 0.18 9.76 15.50
N SER A 151 0.02 8.73 14.67
CA SER A 151 -0.94 7.65 14.91
C SER A 151 -0.59 6.76 16.10
N ASP A 152 0.68 6.71 16.49
CA ASP A 152 1.11 6.00 17.71
C ASP A 152 0.94 6.84 18.99
N MET A 153 0.78 8.17 18.84
CA MET A 153 0.60 9.10 19.97
C MET A 153 -0.87 9.40 20.27
N TYR A 154 -1.76 9.25 19.29
CA TYR A 154 -3.16 9.60 19.38
C TYR A 154 -4.05 8.44 18.94
N ASP A 155 -5.37 8.54 19.23
CA ASP A 155 -6.36 7.59 18.70
C ASP A 155 -6.23 7.48 17.17
N ARG A 156 -5.87 6.30 16.67
CA ARG A 156 -5.66 6.05 15.24
C ARG A 156 -6.89 6.39 14.40
N ARG A 157 -8.09 6.21 14.94
CA ARG A 157 -9.33 6.58 14.25
C ARG A 157 -9.40 8.08 14.01
N LEU A 158 -8.99 8.88 15.01
CA LEU A 158 -8.92 10.33 14.87
C LEU A 158 -7.91 10.74 13.80
N VAL A 159 -6.73 10.11 13.79
CA VAL A 159 -5.70 10.37 12.76
C VAL A 159 -6.21 10.01 11.37
N ILE A 160 -6.89 8.88 11.19
CA ILE A 160 -7.53 8.48 9.94
C ILE A 160 -8.56 9.52 9.51
N VAL A 161 -9.44 9.95 10.43
CA VAL A 161 -10.50 10.94 10.15
C VAL A 161 -9.90 12.29 9.75
N ILE A 162 -8.89 12.78 10.47
CA ILE A 162 -8.21 14.04 10.13
C ILE A 162 -7.51 13.93 8.77
N SER A 163 -6.81 12.82 8.50
CA SER A 163 -6.12 12.60 7.23
C SER A 163 -7.09 12.52 6.06
N THR A 164 -8.23 11.84 6.21
CA THR A 164 -9.22 11.75 5.14
C THR A 164 -9.89 13.10 4.86
N PHE A 165 -10.27 13.86 5.87
CA PHE A 165 -10.82 15.20 5.65
C PHE A 165 -9.77 16.17 5.12
N GLY A 166 -8.51 16.06 5.56
CA GLY A 166 -7.41 16.81 4.96
C GLY A 166 -7.27 16.54 3.47
N ALA A 167 -7.25 15.26 3.07
CA ALA A 167 -7.21 14.87 1.66
C ALA A 167 -8.44 15.38 0.90
N ALA A 168 -9.64 15.28 1.48
CA ALA A 168 -10.87 15.80 0.87
C ALA A 168 -10.79 17.32 0.63
N ILE A 169 -10.34 18.09 1.63
CA ILE A 169 -10.17 19.54 1.51
C ILE A 169 -9.16 19.90 0.41
N PHE A 170 -8.00 19.22 0.38
CA PHE A 170 -7.00 19.48 -0.66
C PHE A 170 -7.47 19.08 -2.05
N ALA A 171 -8.30 18.03 -2.18
CA ALA A 171 -8.96 17.69 -3.43
C ALA A 171 -9.92 18.80 -3.91
N LEU A 172 -10.71 19.40 -3.01
CA LEU A 172 -11.57 20.56 -3.35
C LEU A 172 -10.74 21.78 -3.77
N ILE A 173 -9.66 22.08 -3.05
CA ILE A 173 -8.79 23.20 -3.41
C ILE A 173 -8.15 22.95 -4.78
N ALA A 174 -7.75 21.72 -5.09
CA ALA A 174 -7.23 21.37 -6.39
C ALA A 174 -8.24 21.64 -7.53
N ILE A 175 -9.56 21.47 -7.31
CA ILE A 175 -10.59 21.86 -8.28
C ILE A 175 -10.60 23.38 -8.50
N LEU A 176 -10.49 24.15 -7.42
CA LEU A 176 -10.49 25.63 -7.52
C LEU A 176 -9.28 26.15 -8.29
N VAL A 177 -8.12 25.57 -8.00
CA VAL A 177 -6.85 25.93 -8.67
C VAL A 177 -6.87 25.50 -10.13
N SER A 178 -7.40 24.30 -10.44
CA SER A 178 -7.44 23.80 -11.81
C SER A 178 -8.35 24.65 -12.72
N ARG A 179 -9.40 25.26 -12.18
CA ARG A 179 -10.27 26.19 -12.93
C ARG A 179 -9.48 27.42 -13.42
N GLN A 180 -8.51 27.89 -12.65
CA GLN A 180 -7.67 29.03 -13.03
C GLN A 180 -6.66 28.67 -14.15
N MET A 181 -6.34 27.40 -14.35
CA MET A 181 -5.46 26.94 -15.43
C MET A 181 -6.04 27.16 -16.83
N TYR A 182 -7.36 27.31 -16.93
CA TYR A 182 -8.02 27.66 -18.19
C TYR A 182 -7.86 29.15 -18.57
N LEU A 183 -7.33 29.98 -17.66
CA LEU A 183 -7.10 31.40 -17.91
C LEU A 183 -5.65 31.63 -18.37
N PRO A 184 -5.41 32.30 -19.52
CA PRO A 184 -4.07 32.45 -20.12
C PRO A 184 -3.05 33.13 -19.18
N GLU A 185 -3.48 34.11 -18.39
CA GLU A 185 -2.61 34.93 -17.54
C GLU A 185 -2.17 34.22 -16.23
N GLY A 186 -2.84 33.15 -15.85
CA GLY A 186 -2.60 32.45 -14.58
C GLY A 186 -1.92 31.09 -14.68
N LEU A 187 -1.61 30.59 -15.89
CA LEU A 187 -1.27 29.19 -16.12
C LEU A 187 -0.05 28.70 -15.31
N ALA A 188 1.06 29.43 -15.35
CA ALA A 188 2.28 29.00 -14.65
C ALA A 188 2.11 29.02 -13.12
N THR A 189 1.50 30.09 -12.58
CA THR A 189 1.23 30.23 -11.15
C THR A 189 0.24 29.18 -10.69
N SER A 190 -0.80 28.90 -11.47
CA SER A 190 -1.82 27.88 -11.14
C SER A 190 -1.23 26.46 -11.14
N LYS A 191 -0.32 26.12 -12.06
CA LYS A 191 0.40 24.82 -12.04
C LYS A 191 1.25 24.66 -10.79
N THR A 192 1.95 25.71 -10.35
CA THR A 192 2.74 25.65 -9.11
C THR A 192 1.86 25.37 -7.89
N TRP A 193 0.74 26.07 -7.76
CA TRP A 193 -0.23 25.82 -6.70
C TRP A 193 -0.83 24.42 -6.78
N PHE A 194 -1.11 23.93 -7.98
CA PHE A 194 -1.60 22.57 -8.20
C PHE A 194 -0.61 21.53 -7.65
N TYR A 195 0.69 21.65 -7.94
CA TYR A 195 1.71 20.76 -7.38
C TYR A 195 1.74 20.80 -5.85
N ILE A 196 1.64 21.98 -5.24
CA ILE A 196 1.63 22.13 -3.79
C ILE A 196 0.42 21.41 -3.20
N PHE A 197 -0.78 21.62 -3.73
CA PHE A 197 -1.98 20.98 -3.22
C PHE A 197 -2.01 19.47 -3.49
N LEU A 198 -1.42 19.02 -4.59
CA LEU A 198 -1.24 17.59 -4.85
C LEU A 198 -0.30 16.94 -3.82
N ILE A 199 0.81 17.61 -3.45
CA ILE A 199 1.71 17.14 -2.40
C ILE A 199 0.96 17.04 -1.07
N LEU A 200 0.20 18.04 -0.68
CA LEU A 200 -0.57 18.06 0.56
C LEU A 200 -1.69 17.00 0.56
N PHE A 201 -2.39 16.83 -0.56
CA PHE A 201 -3.35 15.75 -0.76
C PHE A 201 -2.70 14.39 -0.58
N SER A 202 -1.59 14.15 -1.27
CA SER A 202 -0.83 12.91 -1.22
C SER A 202 -0.32 12.61 0.19
N PHE A 203 0.19 13.63 0.87
CA PHE A 203 0.65 13.53 2.25
C PHE A 203 -0.46 13.03 3.21
N CYS A 204 -1.69 13.48 3.01
CA CYS A 204 -2.84 13.05 3.79
C CYS A 204 -3.41 11.69 3.33
N SER A 205 -3.41 11.43 2.02
CA SER A 205 -4.11 10.28 1.44
C SER A 205 -3.26 9.01 1.44
N LEU A 206 -1.98 9.05 1.05
CA LEU A 206 -1.22 7.83 0.77
C LEU A 206 -0.85 6.97 2.00
N PRO A 207 -0.67 7.50 3.23
CA PRO A 207 -0.43 6.64 4.40
C PRO A 207 -1.67 5.89 4.90
N MET A 208 -2.84 6.13 4.31
CA MET A 208 -4.13 5.59 4.78
C MET A 208 -4.17 4.06 4.87
N PHE A 209 -3.57 3.33 3.91
CA PHE A 209 -3.57 1.86 3.97
C PHE A 209 -2.84 1.36 5.22
N SER A 210 -1.67 1.92 5.51
CA SER A 210 -0.89 1.58 6.70
C SER A 210 -1.63 1.94 7.99
N LEU A 211 -2.33 3.09 8.02
CA LEU A 211 -3.17 3.49 9.16
C LEU A 211 -4.35 2.54 9.37
N ILE A 212 -5.05 2.15 8.30
CA ILE A 212 -6.17 1.21 8.33
C ILE A 212 -5.71 -0.16 8.84
N LEU A 213 -4.56 -0.63 8.36
CA LEU A 213 -3.96 -1.89 8.79
C LEU A 213 -3.58 -1.84 10.27
N ALA A 214 -2.87 -0.79 10.71
CA ALA A 214 -2.49 -0.58 12.10
C ALA A 214 -3.73 -0.49 13.01
N HIS A 215 -4.75 0.29 12.61
CA HIS A 215 -6.02 0.35 13.33
C HIS A 215 -6.70 -1.02 13.45
N THR A 216 -6.68 -1.84 12.41
CA THR A 216 -7.28 -3.17 12.46
C THR A 216 -6.51 -4.08 13.40
N ASN A 217 -5.18 -3.98 13.42
CA ASN A 217 -4.31 -4.75 14.30
C ASN A 217 -4.53 -4.43 15.78
N ASP A 218 -5.02 -3.23 16.12
CA ASP A 218 -5.37 -2.89 17.51
C ASP A 218 -6.50 -3.77 18.10
N TYR A 219 -7.32 -4.38 17.24
CA TYR A 219 -8.51 -5.15 17.63
C TYR A 219 -8.36 -6.67 17.47
N ILE A 220 -7.19 -7.14 17.08
CA ILE A 220 -6.95 -8.57 16.81
C ILE A 220 -5.65 -9.03 17.49
N PRO A 221 -5.53 -10.33 17.84
CA PRO A 221 -4.29 -10.88 18.37
C PRO A 221 -3.21 -10.97 17.29
N LYS A 222 -1.93 -10.90 17.70
CA LYS A 222 -0.75 -10.85 16.82
C LYS A 222 -0.67 -12.02 15.84
N GLU A 223 -1.13 -13.20 16.25
CA GLU A 223 -1.17 -14.44 15.45
C GLU A 223 -2.08 -14.32 14.21
N LYS A 224 -3.01 -13.36 14.23
CA LYS A 224 -3.96 -13.12 13.14
C LYS A 224 -3.59 -11.90 12.25
N PHE A 225 -2.51 -11.18 12.54
CA PHE A 225 -2.13 -9.96 11.78
C PHE A 225 -1.97 -10.22 10.29
N VAL A 226 -1.32 -11.32 9.92
CA VAL A 226 -1.13 -11.67 8.50
C VAL A 226 -2.45 -12.01 7.83
N ALA A 227 -3.31 -12.76 8.51
CA ALA A 227 -4.62 -13.13 7.98
C ALA A 227 -5.55 -11.91 7.82
N ALA A 228 -5.55 -11.01 8.80
CA ALA A 228 -6.33 -9.77 8.74
C ALA A 228 -5.82 -8.83 7.65
N GLY A 229 -4.50 -8.67 7.53
CA GLY A 229 -3.90 -7.88 6.46
C GLY A 229 -4.22 -8.45 5.07
N ALA A 230 -4.18 -9.77 4.90
CA ALA A 230 -4.62 -10.43 3.67
C ALA A 230 -6.11 -10.17 3.37
N GLY A 231 -6.97 -10.22 4.39
CA GLY A 231 -8.39 -9.90 4.27
C GLY A 231 -8.63 -8.43 3.90
N LEU A 232 -7.92 -7.50 4.54
CA LEU A 232 -7.98 -6.07 4.17
C LEU A 232 -7.50 -5.83 2.75
N GLN A 233 -6.41 -6.48 2.33
CA GLN A 233 -5.89 -6.37 0.97
C GLN A 233 -6.87 -6.92 -0.07
N PHE A 234 -7.56 -8.01 0.25
CA PHE A 234 -8.62 -8.55 -0.62
C PHE A 234 -9.78 -7.55 -0.77
N VAL A 235 -10.25 -6.96 0.34
CA VAL A 235 -11.33 -5.96 0.33
C VAL A 235 -10.89 -4.68 -0.38
N PHE A 236 -9.64 -4.24 -0.18
CA PHE A 236 -9.02 -3.17 -0.94
C PHE A 236 -9.05 -3.45 -2.45
N GLY A 237 -8.70 -4.67 -2.86
CA GLY A 237 -8.73 -5.10 -4.26
C GLY A 237 -10.14 -5.03 -4.86
N LEU A 238 -11.17 -5.42 -4.11
CA LEU A 238 -12.57 -5.28 -4.54
C LEU A 238 -12.95 -3.80 -4.77
N GLY A 239 -12.53 -2.92 -3.87
CA GLY A 239 -12.69 -1.48 -4.04
C GLY A 239 -11.93 -0.97 -5.27
N ALA A 240 -10.69 -1.42 -5.45
CA ALA A 240 -9.85 -1.01 -6.56
C ALA A 240 -10.42 -1.37 -7.93
N MET A 241 -11.17 -2.47 -8.05
CA MET A 241 -11.85 -2.83 -9.28
C MET A 241 -12.92 -1.81 -9.70
N SER A 242 -13.60 -1.20 -8.74
CA SER A 242 -14.67 -0.22 -9.00
C SER A 242 -14.15 1.20 -9.23
N GLY A 243 -12.97 1.53 -8.69
CA GLY A 243 -12.46 2.90 -8.62
C GLY A 243 -12.38 3.64 -9.95
N PRO A 244 -11.61 3.15 -10.94
CA PRO A 244 -11.48 3.82 -12.24
C PRO A 244 -12.82 3.98 -12.97
N PHE A 245 -13.68 2.97 -12.89
CA PHE A 245 -15.00 3.03 -13.50
C PHE A 245 -15.88 4.12 -12.88
N LEU A 246 -15.99 4.14 -11.56
CA LEU A 246 -16.78 5.16 -10.86
C LEU A 246 -16.20 6.57 -11.06
N CYS A 247 -14.88 6.71 -11.07
CA CYS A 247 -14.24 7.99 -11.30
C CYS A 247 -14.46 8.51 -12.72
N SER A 248 -14.48 7.62 -13.75
CA SER A 248 -14.80 8.05 -15.11
C SER A 248 -16.22 8.60 -15.21
N ILE A 249 -17.20 8.02 -14.50
CA ILE A 249 -18.57 8.56 -14.44
C ILE A 249 -18.56 9.99 -13.88
N PHE A 250 -17.81 10.26 -12.81
CA PHE A 250 -17.67 11.62 -12.27
C PHE A 250 -17.04 12.57 -13.28
N MET A 251 -16.04 12.10 -14.03
CA MET A 251 -15.39 12.90 -15.07
C MET A 251 -16.35 13.15 -16.26
N ASP A 252 -17.18 12.19 -16.63
CA ASP A 252 -18.18 12.37 -17.68
C ASP A 252 -19.29 13.37 -17.29
N MET A 253 -19.67 13.39 -16.00
CA MET A 253 -20.72 14.28 -15.51
C MET A 253 -20.26 15.73 -15.34
N VAL A 254 -19.02 15.96 -14.90
CA VAL A 254 -18.53 17.27 -14.44
C VAL A 254 -17.29 17.74 -15.22
N GLY A 255 -16.85 16.98 -16.20
CA GLY A 255 -15.59 17.20 -16.93
C GLY A 255 -14.38 16.76 -16.11
N SER A 256 -13.17 17.18 -16.49
CA SER A 256 -11.91 16.76 -15.88
C SER A 256 -11.88 16.95 -14.35
N ASN A 257 -12.54 17.97 -13.83
CA ASN A 257 -12.63 18.23 -12.40
C ASN A 257 -13.41 17.15 -11.62
N GLY A 258 -14.18 16.31 -12.32
CA GLY A 258 -14.82 15.12 -11.76
C GLY A 258 -13.83 14.17 -11.08
N PHE A 259 -12.56 14.14 -11.54
CA PHE A 259 -11.50 13.37 -10.91
C PHE A 259 -11.29 13.76 -9.43
N PHE A 260 -11.06 15.05 -9.15
CA PHE A 260 -10.89 15.50 -7.77
C PHE A 260 -12.20 15.52 -6.96
N LEU A 261 -13.34 15.72 -7.62
CA LEU A 261 -14.65 15.61 -6.97
C LEU A 261 -14.91 14.17 -6.49
N PHE A 262 -14.52 13.17 -7.27
CA PHE A 262 -14.54 11.77 -6.88
C PHE A 262 -13.66 11.52 -5.66
N LEU A 263 -12.41 11.99 -5.67
CA LEU A 263 -11.47 11.84 -4.54
C LEU A 263 -12.04 12.50 -3.28
N PHE A 264 -12.57 13.72 -3.39
CA PHE A 264 -13.25 14.41 -2.30
C PHE A 264 -14.40 13.59 -1.71
N PHE A 265 -15.28 13.08 -2.56
CA PHE A 265 -16.47 12.35 -2.16
C PHE A 265 -16.12 11.08 -1.37
N PHE A 266 -15.23 10.25 -1.90
CA PHE A 266 -14.89 9.00 -1.24
C PHE A 266 -14.04 9.18 0.02
N HIS A 267 -13.14 10.16 0.09
CA HIS A 267 -12.47 10.51 1.34
C HIS A 267 -13.46 11.00 2.40
N THR A 268 -14.45 11.81 2.01
CA THR A 268 -15.49 12.27 2.90
C THR A 268 -16.31 11.10 3.46
N ILE A 269 -16.66 10.10 2.66
CA ILE A 269 -17.34 8.89 3.13
C ILE A 269 -16.54 8.20 4.22
N ILE A 270 -15.23 7.98 4.02
CA ILE A 270 -14.38 7.35 5.03
C ILE A 270 -14.38 8.20 6.32
N GLY A 271 -14.21 9.51 6.21
CA GLY A 271 -14.18 10.42 7.35
C GLY A 271 -15.49 10.43 8.15
N VAL A 272 -16.63 10.54 7.47
CA VAL A 272 -17.96 10.50 8.10
C VAL A 272 -18.21 9.15 8.77
N PHE A 273 -17.89 8.05 8.09
CA PHE A 273 -18.01 6.72 8.68
C PHE A 273 -17.08 6.57 9.90
N GLY A 274 -15.87 7.14 9.85
CA GLY A 274 -14.95 7.18 10.98
C GLY A 274 -15.53 7.90 12.20
N ILE A 275 -16.10 9.09 12.01
CA ILE A 275 -16.79 9.85 13.09
C ILE A 275 -17.93 9.01 13.69
N TYR A 276 -18.75 8.37 12.84
CA TYR A 276 -19.81 7.49 13.30
C TYR A 276 -19.26 6.33 14.16
N ARG A 277 -18.20 5.68 13.71
CA ARG A 277 -17.57 4.54 14.43
C ARG A 277 -16.94 4.96 15.76
N MET A 278 -16.38 6.17 15.84
CA MET A 278 -15.85 6.72 17.11
C MET A 278 -16.94 6.89 18.16
N LYS A 279 -18.17 7.21 17.76
CA LYS A 279 -19.33 7.33 18.68
C LYS A 279 -19.88 5.96 19.13
N VAL A 280 -19.78 4.94 18.30
CA VAL A 280 -20.37 3.61 18.55
C VAL A 280 -19.47 2.70 19.37
N ARG A 281 -18.16 2.80 19.23
CA ARG A 281 -17.20 1.91 19.90
C ARG A 281 -16.12 2.74 20.58
N GLN A 282 -15.78 2.38 21.81
CA GLN A 282 -14.66 3.01 22.53
C GLN A 282 -13.31 2.62 21.90
N THR A 283 -12.29 3.46 22.13
CA THR A 283 -10.91 3.19 21.72
C THR A 283 -10.39 2.01 22.50
N VAL A 284 -9.65 1.13 21.82
CA VAL A 284 -8.82 0.13 22.46
C VAL A 284 -7.42 0.72 22.56
N ASP A 285 -6.95 0.86 23.78
CA ASP A 285 -5.56 1.22 24.05
C ASP A 285 -4.74 -0.07 23.99
N ASN A 286 -4.02 -0.25 22.89
CA ASN A 286 -3.12 -1.40 22.72
C ASN A 286 -1.69 -0.89 22.57
N PRO A 287 -0.94 -0.74 23.70
CA PRO A 287 0.41 -0.19 23.69
C PRO A 287 1.42 -1.05 22.92
N ASP A 288 1.07 -2.31 22.65
CA ASP A 288 1.91 -3.24 21.90
C ASP A 288 1.78 -3.12 20.38
N SER A 289 0.79 -2.35 19.89
CA SER A 289 0.54 -2.16 18.46
C SER A 289 1.12 -0.82 18.01
N GLN A 290 2.21 -0.87 17.24
CA GLN A 290 2.87 0.31 16.65
C GLN A 290 2.51 0.42 15.16
N PHE A 291 2.58 1.64 14.65
CA PHE A 291 2.44 1.86 13.20
C PHE A 291 3.63 1.28 12.45
N VAL A 292 3.35 0.51 11.41
CA VAL A 292 4.34 0.01 10.47
C VAL A 292 3.95 0.45 9.07
N ALA A 293 4.82 1.20 8.42
CA ALA A 293 4.61 1.63 7.05
C ALA A 293 4.59 0.40 6.12
N MET A 294 3.51 0.27 5.33
CA MET A 294 3.33 -0.83 4.40
C MET A 294 2.99 -0.30 3.01
N PRO A 295 3.57 -0.85 1.94
CA PRO A 295 3.15 -0.47 0.60
C PRO A 295 1.76 -1.00 0.30
N GLN A 296 1.02 -0.29 -0.52
CA GLN A 296 -0.36 -0.68 -0.89
C GLN A 296 -0.41 -1.96 -1.73
N THR A 297 0.70 -2.30 -2.36
CA THR A 297 0.87 -3.51 -3.18
C THR A 297 1.37 -4.71 -2.37
N ILE A 298 1.48 -4.56 -1.03
CA ILE A 298 2.01 -5.63 -0.17
C ILE A 298 1.15 -6.89 -0.30
N THR A 299 1.81 -8.04 -0.36
CA THR A 299 1.12 -9.33 -0.37
C THR A 299 1.07 -9.92 1.05
N PRO A 300 0.30 -10.99 1.28
CA PRO A 300 0.30 -11.68 2.59
C PRO A 300 1.70 -12.09 3.04
N ALA A 301 2.59 -12.48 2.11
CA ALA A 301 3.98 -12.80 2.43
C ALA A 301 4.78 -11.58 2.90
N GLY A 302 4.50 -10.39 2.33
CA GLY A 302 5.13 -9.15 2.77
C GLY A 302 4.60 -8.66 4.11
N ILE A 303 3.35 -8.94 4.45
CA ILE A 303 2.79 -8.61 5.78
C ILE A 303 3.52 -9.36 6.89
N GLU A 304 4.06 -10.55 6.61
CA GLU A 304 4.91 -11.28 7.56
C GLU A 304 6.22 -10.54 7.90
N LEU A 305 6.67 -9.60 7.05
CA LEU A 305 7.82 -8.72 7.34
C LEU A 305 7.50 -7.67 8.42
N ASN A 306 6.24 -7.53 8.83
CA ASN A 306 5.89 -6.65 9.95
C ASN A 306 6.60 -7.15 11.21
N PRO A 307 7.44 -6.30 11.86
CA PRO A 307 8.15 -6.70 13.09
C PRO A 307 7.22 -7.04 14.27
N GLN A 308 5.93 -6.71 14.17
CA GLN A 308 4.94 -7.01 15.20
C GLN A 308 4.24 -8.37 15.01
N THR A 309 4.43 -9.04 13.87
CA THR A 309 3.94 -10.41 13.69
C THR A 309 4.71 -11.37 14.59
N GLU A 310 4.12 -12.54 14.85
CA GLU A 310 4.82 -13.58 15.59
C GLU A 310 6.25 -13.81 15.05
N PRO A 311 7.22 -14.13 15.94
CA PRO A 311 8.55 -14.50 15.52
C PRO A 311 8.51 -15.63 14.49
N ILE A 312 9.33 -15.54 13.45
CA ILE A 312 9.58 -16.68 12.57
C ILE A 312 10.20 -17.76 13.45
N GLN A 313 9.49 -18.87 13.65
CA GLN A 313 10.11 -20.02 14.27
C GLN A 313 11.25 -20.47 13.37
N GLU A 314 12.47 -20.39 13.87
CA GLU A 314 13.61 -20.99 13.20
C GLU A 314 13.26 -22.46 12.93
N PRO A 315 13.54 -22.99 11.73
CA PRO A 315 13.33 -24.40 11.49
C PRO A 315 14.07 -25.16 12.58
N VAL A 316 13.36 -25.96 13.34
CA VAL A 316 13.94 -26.83 14.33
C VAL A 316 15.01 -27.62 13.60
N SER A 317 16.28 -27.35 13.91
CA SER A 317 17.40 -28.16 13.40
C SER A 317 17.14 -29.57 13.96
N ILE A 318 16.72 -30.49 13.11
CA ILE A 318 16.70 -31.91 13.43
C ILE A 318 18.17 -32.33 13.51
N SER A 319 18.80 -32.00 14.61
CA SER A 319 20.12 -32.44 15.01
C SER A 319 20.04 -33.18 16.36
N GLU A 320 18.95 -33.90 16.59
CA GLU A 320 19.02 -34.99 17.54
C GLU A 320 19.46 -36.22 16.73
N PRO A 321 20.59 -36.85 17.12
CA PRO A 321 20.95 -38.14 16.57
C PRO A 321 19.80 -39.10 16.90
N ILE A 322 19.32 -39.83 15.91
CA ILE A 322 18.44 -40.98 16.15
C ILE A 322 19.24 -41.86 17.12
N GLU A 323 18.84 -41.88 18.40
CA GLU A 323 19.32 -42.86 19.34
C GLU A 323 19.04 -44.24 18.68
N SER A 324 20.12 -44.95 18.40
CA SER A 324 20.09 -46.27 17.88
C SER A 324 19.16 -47.10 18.79
N VAL A 325 18.06 -47.53 18.22
CA VAL A 325 17.21 -48.54 18.85
C VAL A 325 18.12 -49.73 19.16
N ALA A 326 18.49 -49.91 20.41
CA ALA A 326 19.21 -51.06 20.88
C ALA A 326 18.47 -52.29 20.43
N GLU A 327 19.10 -53.18 19.68
CA GLU A 327 18.60 -54.48 19.37
C GLU A 327 18.34 -55.21 20.70
N PRO A 328 17.24 -55.92 20.87
CA PRO A 328 17.01 -56.73 22.06
C PRO A 328 17.99 -57.88 22.10
N ASP A 329 18.79 -57.90 23.14
CA ASP A 329 19.64 -59.05 23.52
C ASP A 329 18.84 -60.33 23.49
N ASN A 330 19.17 -61.19 22.59
CA ASN A 330 18.69 -62.54 22.46
C ASN A 330 19.58 -63.50 23.30
N GLU A 331 19.54 -63.28 24.64
CA GLU A 331 19.98 -64.33 25.55
C GLU A 331 18.78 -65.25 25.88
N ASN A 332 18.69 -66.35 25.19
CA ASN A 332 18.36 -67.61 25.83
C ASN A 332 18.51 -68.80 24.86
N LYS A 333 19.45 -69.63 25.10
CA LYS A 333 19.23 -71.08 25.32
C LYS A 333 20.52 -71.85 25.40
N ASN A 334 20.63 -72.39 26.47
CA ASN A 334 21.18 -73.67 27.06
C ASN A 334 22.30 -73.50 27.98
#